data_92120494824dbcf2655b48ab5c77e630
#
_entry.id   92120494824dbcf2655b48ab5c77e630
#
_cell.length_a   1.000
_cell.length_b   1.000
_cell.length_c   1.000
_cell.angle_alpha   90.00
_cell.angle_beta   90.00
_cell.angle_gamma   90.00
#
_symmetry.space_group_name_H-M   'P 1'
#
loop_
_entity.id
_entity.type
_entity.pdbx_description
1 polymer ?
#
loop_
_entity_poly.entity_id
_entity_poly.type
_entity_poly.pdbx_seq_one_letter_code
_entity_poly.pdbx_strand_id
1 'polypeptide(L)'
;MRPATRRAVGLLLLAVTVAVTCTFLGRWQWHRHVARDAAIAVVQANWAAAPVPLDEVAPDTGHVLDRHEEWRSVIVTGSYVPAATVLLRNRPVDGVAAYHVLVPFVIVGSGDVLVVDRGWVALGDDASAEVTPPAPPAGTVHLVARLRMPEQPSDRSAPAGQVQSIDVGQVLAAAGAAAPSGPAYGFPVTVVEEDPAPAEALGTLPAPSTDPGPHLSYAFQWWVFALGGLLGFSWMARRELLEDRSAAAAAPDKAPPAPRPRRKPGRDELVEDALVEAQQDADVRDAAVRDAAARTTGPDEAHDPAGPAQARATRSR
;
A
#
# COMPACT_ATOMS: atom_id res chain seq x y z
N MET A 1 -15.57 -33.75 17.55
CA MET A 1 -15.13 -33.90 16.16
C MET A 1 -13.79 -34.63 16.12
N ARG A 2 -13.65 -35.64 15.25
CA ARG A 2 -12.39 -36.38 15.05
C ARG A 2 -11.28 -35.40 14.55
N PRO A 3 -10.02 -35.60 14.91
CA PRO A 3 -8.94 -34.69 14.53
C PRO A 3 -8.82 -34.51 13.02
N ALA A 4 -8.98 -35.55 12.22
CA ALA A 4 -9.00 -35.46 10.75
C ALA A 4 -10.15 -34.60 10.21
N THR A 5 -11.35 -34.71 10.81
CA THR A 5 -12.49 -33.84 10.43
C THR A 5 -12.20 -32.36 10.72
N ARG A 6 -11.54 -32.02 11.83
CA ARG A 6 -11.15 -30.63 12.14
C ARG A 6 -10.15 -30.10 11.12
N ARG A 7 -9.14 -30.89 10.73
CA ARG A 7 -8.15 -30.53 9.70
C ARG A 7 -8.83 -30.35 8.34
N ALA A 8 -9.70 -31.27 7.92
CA ALA A 8 -10.42 -31.15 6.65
C ALA A 8 -11.31 -29.90 6.61
N VAL A 9 -12.02 -29.56 7.70
CA VAL A 9 -12.79 -28.32 7.80
C VAL A 9 -11.87 -27.09 7.71
N GLY A 10 -10.72 -27.11 8.40
CA GLY A 10 -9.72 -26.04 8.31
C GLY A 10 -9.21 -25.82 6.88
N LEU A 11 -8.91 -26.92 6.15
CA LEU A 11 -8.49 -26.86 4.75
C LEU A 11 -9.60 -26.31 3.83
N LEU A 12 -10.87 -26.68 4.06
CA LEU A 12 -11.98 -26.15 3.28
C LEU A 12 -12.23 -24.66 3.56
N LEU A 13 -12.13 -24.23 4.81
CA LEU A 13 -12.22 -22.80 5.15
C LEU A 13 -11.07 -22.02 4.49
N LEU A 14 -9.85 -22.57 4.51
CA LEU A 14 -8.71 -21.97 3.83
C LEU A 14 -8.94 -21.89 2.31
N ALA A 15 -9.46 -22.97 1.70
CA ALA A 15 -9.82 -23.01 0.28
C ALA A 15 -10.78 -21.87 -0.10
N VAL A 16 -11.85 -21.71 0.69
CA VAL A 16 -12.86 -20.67 0.46
C VAL A 16 -12.23 -19.28 0.66
N THR A 17 -11.47 -19.07 1.72
CA THR A 17 -10.83 -17.78 2.00
C THR A 17 -9.89 -17.38 0.86
N VAL A 18 -9.01 -18.30 0.41
CA VAL A 18 -8.09 -18.06 -0.71
C VAL A 18 -8.86 -17.77 -1.99
N ALA A 19 -9.89 -18.59 -2.31
CA ALA A 19 -10.68 -18.42 -3.52
C ALA A 19 -11.40 -17.06 -3.53
N VAL A 20 -12.03 -16.68 -2.43
CA VAL A 20 -12.72 -15.38 -2.30
C VAL A 20 -11.72 -14.22 -2.45
N THR A 21 -10.62 -14.25 -1.70
CA THR A 21 -9.60 -13.18 -1.76
C THR A 21 -9.02 -13.04 -3.16
N CYS A 22 -8.62 -14.14 -3.79
CA CYS A 22 -8.06 -14.10 -5.15
C CYS A 22 -9.10 -13.67 -6.19
N THR A 23 -10.37 -14.03 -6.04
CA THR A 23 -11.45 -13.56 -6.93
C THR A 23 -11.61 -12.05 -6.84
N PHE A 24 -11.61 -11.47 -5.62
CA PHE A 24 -11.68 -10.02 -5.43
C PHE A 24 -10.46 -9.30 -6.02
N LEU A 25 -9.25 -9.83 -5.83
CA LEU A 25 -8.02 -9.27 -6.39
C LEU A 25 -8.03 -9.33 -7.92
N GLY A 26 -8.50 -10.43 -8.51
CA GLY A 26 -8.67 -10.57 -9.96
C GLY A 26 -9.67 -9.56 -10.51
N ARG A 27 -10.83 -9.41 -9.85
CA ARG A 27 -11.84 -8.42 -10.21
C ARG A 27 -11.31 -6.98 -10.10
N TRP A 28 -10.55 -6.67 -9.05
CA TRP A 28 -9.92 -5.36 -8.88
C TRP A 28 -8.94 -5.05 -10.02
N GLN A 29 -8.06 -5.99 -10.40
CA GLN A 29 -7.15 -5.85 -11.53
C GLN A 29 -7.90 -5.70 -12.87
N TRP A 30 -8.97 -6.45 -13.06
CA TRP A 30 -9.83 -6.31 -14.24
C TRP A 30 -10.43 -4.90 -14.37
N HIS A 31 -10.95 -4.33 -13.27
CA HIS A 31 -11.47 -2.96 -13.30
C HIS A 31 -10.37 -1.93 -13.61
N ARG A 32 -9.17 -2.13 -13.09
CA ARG A 32 -8.03 -1.27 -13.44
C ARG A 32 -7.65 -1.37 -14.91
N HIS A 33 -7.67 -2.57 -15.48
CA HIS A 33 -7.46 -2.79 -16.92
C HIS A 33 -8.51 -2.04 -17.76
N VAL A 34 -9.80 -2.23 -17.47
CA VAL A 34 -10.89 -1.55 -18.21
C VAL A 34 -10.78 -0.02 -18.10
N ALA A 35 -10.49 0.50 -16.92
CA ALA A 35 -10.32 1.94 -16.73
C ALA A 35 -9.10 2.48 -17.50
N ARG A 36 -8.01 1.71 -17.54
CA ARG A 36 -6.79 2.07 -18.29
C ARG A 36 -7.04 2.06 -19.79
N ASP A 37 -7.71 1.03 -20.30
CA ASP A 37 -8.06 0.93 -21.72
C ASP A 37 -8.97 2.09 -22.17
N ALA A 38 -9.95 2.45 -21.33
CA ALA A 38 -10.80 3.61 -21.60
C ALA A 38 -10.00 4.91 -21.68
N ALA A 39 -9.04 5.13 -20.75
CA ALA A 39 -8.17 6.30 -20.79
C ALA A 39 -7.25 6.32 -22.04
N ILE A 40 -6.72 5.16 -22.43
CA ILE A 40 -5.92 5.02 -23.66
C ILE A 40 -6.76 5.34 -24.89
N ALA A 41 -8.00 4.87 -24.95
CA ALA A 41 -8.90 5.14 -26.06
C ALA A 41 -9.17 6.65 -26.23
N VAL A 42 -9.32 7.40 -25.13
CA VAL A 42 -9.46 8.87 -25.17
C VAL A 42 -8.19 9.53 -25.74
N VAL A 43 -7.01 9.11 -25.29
CA VAL A 43 -5.74 9.62 -25.83
C VAL A 43 -5.66 9.34 -27.34
N GLN A 44 -5.93 8.11 -27.77
CA GLN A 44 -5.87 7.72 -29.18
C GLN A 44 -6.85 8.50 -30.06
N ALA A 45 -8.04 8.80 -29.55
CA ALA A 45 -9.04 9.58 -30.27
C ALA A 45 -8.66 11.06 -30.40
N ASN A 46 -8.08 11.66 -29.35
CA ASN A 46 -7.96 13.11 -29.24
C ASN A 46 -6.55 13.64 -29.54
N TRP A 47 -5.49 12.86 -29.26
CA TRP A 47 -4.11 13.35 -29.31
C TRP A 47 -3.67 13.81 -30.70
N ALA A 48 -4.04 13.08 -31.72
CA ALA A 48 -3.72 13.36 -33.12
C ALA A 48 -4.86 14.04 -33.90
N ALA A 49 -5.98 14.32 -33.25
CA ALA A 49 -7.10 14.99 -33.88
C ALA A 49 -6.75 16.44 -34.24
N ALA A 50 -7.26 16.93 -35.37
CA ALA A 50 -7.07 18.32 -35.76
C ALA A 50 -7.62 19.26 -34.67
N PRO A 51 -6.93 20.37 -34.39
CA PRO A 51 -7.41 21.38 -33.46
C PRO A 51 -8.74 21.99 -33.92
N VAL A 52 -9.63 22.29 -32.98
CA VAL A 52 -10.92 22.97 -33.21
C VAL A 52 -10.98 24.25 -32.36
N PRO A 53 -11.81 25.23 -32.69
CA PRO A 53 -12.04 26.38 -31.84
C PRO A 53 -12.46 25.96 -30.43
N LEU A 54 -11.97 26.68 -29.39
CA LEU A 54 -12.28 26.35 -27.99
C LEU A 54 -13.77 26.36 -27.70
N ASP A 55 -14.50 27.31 -28.26
CA ASP A 55 -15.95 27.48 -28.10
C ASP A 55 -16.80 26.37 -28.71
N GLU A 56 -16.25 25.57 -29.65
CA GLU A 56 -16.91 24.35 -30.14
C GLU A 56 -16.93 23.23 -29.09
N VAL A 57 -15.98 23.20 -28.17
CA VAL A 57 -15.87 22.18 -27.13
C VAL A 57 -16.38 22.70 -25.79
N ALA A 58 -15.96 23.90 -25.43
CA ALA A 58 -16.31 24.57 -24.17
C ALA A 58 -16.85 25.98 -24.48
N PRO A 59 -18.17 26.12 -24.72
CA PRO A 59 -18.76 27.38 -25.18
C PRO A 59 -18.72 28.51 -24.17
N ASP A 60 -18.56 28.22 -22.88
CA ASP A 60 -18.45 29.20 -21.82
C ASP A 60 -17.65 28.66 -20.63
N THR A 61 -17.35 29.53 -19.68
CA THR A 61 -16.57 29.20 -18.47
C THR A 61 -17.30 28.31 -17.47
N GLY A 62 -18.60 28.11 -17.63
CA GLY A 62 -19.39 27.16 -16.84
C GLY A 62 -19.31 25.71 -17.35
N HIS A 63 -18.68 25.50 -18.52
CA HIS A 63 -18.50 24.16 -19.06
C HIS A 63 -17.66 23.30 -18.11
N VAL A 64 -18.20 22.13 -17.76
CA VAL A 64 -17.50 21.11 -16.98
C VAL A 64 -16.90 20.11 -17.95
N LEU A 65 -15.59 20.04 -18.03
CA LEU A 65 -14.89 19.19 -18.96
C LEU A 65 -15.22 17.71 -18.72
N ASP A 66 -15.67 17.01 -19.77
CA ASP A 66 -15.86 15.56 -19.73
C ASP A 66 -14.54 14.83 -19.97
N ARG A 67 -14.40 13.62 -19.41
CA ARG A 67 -13.20 12.79 -19.59
C ARG A 67 -12.95 12.44 -21.06
N HIS A 68 -13.95 12.39 -21.89
CA HIS A 68 -13.83 12.14 -23.33
C HIS A 68 -13.27 13.34 -24.09
N GLU A 69 -13.31 14.54 -23.52
CA GLU A 69 -12.75 15.77 -24.09
C GLU A 69 -11.28 15.99 -23.71
N GLU A 70 -10.77 15.23 -22.71
CA GLU A 70 -9.37 15.32 -22.31
C GLU A 70 -8.45 15.03 -23.49
N TRP A 71 -7.34 15.79 -23.60
CA TRP A 71 -6.36 15.74 -24.69
C TRP A 71 -6.88 16.27 -26.06
N ARG A 72 -8.13 16.72 -26.15
CA ARG A 72 -8.63 17.38 -27.35
C ARG A 72 -7.81 18.64 -27.61
N SER A 73 -7.32 18.82 -28.86
CA SER A 73 -6.59 20.02 -29.26
C SER A 73 -7.59 21.11 -29.60
N VAL A 74 -7.37 22.31 -29.05
CA VAL A 74 -8.18 23.51 -29.28
C VAL A 74 -7.31 24.68 -29.73
N ILE A 75 -7.94 25.62 -30.46
CA ILE A 75 -7.34 26.88 -30.89
C ILE A 75 -8.03 28.01 -30.13
N VAL A 76 -7.25 28.90 -29.57
CA VAL A 76 -7.75 30.10 -28.91
C VAL A 76 -6.80 31.29 -29.16
N THR A 77 -7.36 32.50 -29.28
CA THR A 77 -6.59 33.73 -29.47
C THR A 77 -6.71 34.60 -28.22
N GLY A 78 -5.59 35.07 -27.70
CA GLY A 78 -5.57 35.86 -26.46
C GLY A 78 -4.18 36.45 -26.16
N SER A 79 -3.98 36.75 -24.89
CA SER A 79 -2.70 37.22 -24.38
C SER A 79 -2.37 36.61 -23.03
N TYR A 80 -1.10 36.29 -22.82
CA TYR A 80 -0.61 35.85 -21.52
C TYR A 80 -0.57 36.99 -20.51
N VAL A 81 -0.68 36.66 -19.23
CA VAL A 81 -0.46 37.57 -18.09
C VAL A 81 0.86 37.16 -17.40
N PRO A 82 2.03 37.60 -17.87
CA PRO A 82 3.33 37.12 -17.37
C PRO A 82 3.54 37.35 -15.88
N ALA A 83 3.02 38.47 -15.34
CA ALA A 83 3.08 38.79 -13.91
C ALA A 83 2.31 37.81 -13.02
N ALA A 84 1.39 37.05 -13.59
CA ALA A 84 0.57 36.04 -12.92
C ALA A 84 1.15 34.61 -13.09
N THR A 85 2.41 34.49 -13.49
CA THR A 85 3.07 33.18 -13.64
C THR A 85 3.16 32.46 -12.29
N VAL A 86 2.74 31.19 -12.27
CA VAL A 86 2.76 30.32 -11.09
C VAL A 86 3.54 29.05 -11.42
N LEU A 87 4.34 28.57 -10.47
CA LEU A 87 5.12 27.36 -10.63
C LEU A 87 4.43 26.18 -9.93
N LEU A 88 4.13 25.12 -10.67
CA LEU A 88 3.70 23.84 -10.10
C LEU A 88 4.94 23.06 -9.67
N ARG A 89 5.01 22.74 -8.39
CA ARG A 89 6.14 22.04 -7.79
C ARG A 89 5.91 20.55 -7.61
N ASN A 90 6.98 19.83 -7.30
CA ASN A 90 6.96 18.38 -7.02
C ASN A 90 6.41 17.53 -8.18
N ARG A 91 6.70 17.96 -9.41
CA ARG A 91 6.27 17.30 -10.62
C ARG A 91 7.49 16.96 -11.49
N PRO A 92 8.16 15.82 -11.23
CA PRO A 92 9.30 15.42 -12.06
C PRO A 92 8.83 15.09 -13.48
N VAL A 93 9.65 15.48 -14.46
CA VAL A 93 9.46 15.15 -15.87
C VAL A 93 10.63 14.27 -16.30
N ASP A 94 10.34 13.07 -16.82
CA ASP A 94 11.35 12.08 -17.24
C ASP A 94 12.44 11.80 -16.19
N GLY A 95 12.04 11.80 -14.90
CA GLY A 95 12.95 11.57 -13.78
C GLY A 95 13.77 12.79 -13.35
N VAL A 96 13.63 13.93 -14.04
CA VAL A 96 14.26 15.20 -13.66
C VAL A 96 13.34 15.99 -12.75
N ALA A 97 13.85 16.49 -11.62
CA ALA A 97 13.10 17.39 -10.76
C ALA A 97 12.81 18.70 -11.52
N ALA A 98 11.54 19.06 -11.61
CA ALA A 98 11.10 20.17 -12.45
C ALA A 98 9.96 20.96 -11.81
N TYR A 99 9.79 22.19 -12.31
CA TYR A 99 8.58 22.99 -12.14
C TYR A 99 7.84 23.08 -13.46
N HIS A 100 6.52 22.86 -13.48
CA HIS A 100 5.72 23.29 -14.61
C HIS A 100 5.42 24.78 -14.51
N VAL A 101 5.32 25.44 -15.63
CA VAL A 101 5.11 26.89 -15.73
C VAL A 101 3.66 27.13 -16.13
N LEU A 102 2.85 27.56 -15.16
CA LEU A 102 1.44 27.84 -15.33
C LEU A 102 1.25 29.35 -15.52
N VAL A 103 0.66 29.76 -16.63
CA VAL A 103 0.43 31.18 -16.90
C VAL A 103 -1.03 31.40 -17.29
N PRO A 104 -1.76 32.31 -16.63
CA PRO A 104 -3.09 32.72 -17.06
C PRO A 104 -3.03 33.39 -18.45
N PHE A 105 -4.00 33.06 -19.28
CA PHE A 105 -4.19 33.54 -20.63
C PHE A 105 -5.57 34.17 -20.76
N VAL A 106 -5.64 35.42 -21.19
CA VAL A 106 -6.91 36.16 -21.34
C VAL A 106 -7.35 36.10 -22.79
N ILE A 107 -8.52 35.57 -23.04
CA ILE A 107 -9.08 35.35 -24.38
C ILE A 107 -9.56 36.69 -24.97
N VAL A 108 -9.17 36.95 -26.20
CA VAL A 108 -9.62 38.15 -26.94
C VAL A 108 -11.13 38.03 -27.20
N GLY A 109 -11.85 39.15 -26.96
CA GLY A 109 -13.28 39.26 -27.20
C GLY A 109 -14.14 38.96 -25.98
N SER A 110 -13.95 37.83 -25.30
CA SER A 110 -14.73 37.49 -24.08
C SER A 110 -14.09 38.02 -22.80
N GLY A 111 -12.76 38.12 -22.76
CA GLY A 111 -12.03 38.42 -21.52
C GLY A 111 -11.94 37.25 -20.54
N ASP A 112 -12.39 36.09 -20.95
CA ASP A 112 -12.33 34.86 -20.15
C ASP A 112 -10.90 34.42 -19.91
N VAL A 113 -10.66 33.73 -18.81
CA VAL A 113 -9.34 33.32 -18.39
C VAL A 113 -9.18 31.82 -18.55
N LEU A 114 -8.06 31.42 -19.18
CA LEU A 114 -7.63 30.05 -19.31
C LEU A 114 -6.28 29.87 -18.63
N VAL A 115 -6.11 28.85 -17.79
CA VAL A 115 -4.80 28.53 -17.20
C VAL A 115 -4.05 27.63 -18.17
N VAL A 116 -2.87 28.09 -18.61
CA VAL A 116 -2.03 27.41 -19.60
C VAL A 116 -0.79 26.83 -18.91
N ASP A 117 -0.62 25.50 -18.96
CA ASP A 117 0.64 24.83 -18.67
C ASP A 117 1.53 24.91 -19.90
N ARG A 118 2.50 25.83 -19.87
CA ARG A 118 3.38 26.12 -21.01
C ARG A 118 4.52 25.12 -21.17
N GLY A 119 4.73 24.24 -20.20
CA GLY A 119 5.84 23.31 -20.17
C GLY A 119 6.61 23.40 -18.85
N TRP A 120 7.83 22.97 -18.84
CA TRP A 120 8.60 22.84 -17.61
C TRP A 120 10.00 23.43 -17.68
N VAL A 121 10.55 23.78 -16.50
CA VAL A 121 11.95 24.16 -16.27
C VAL A 121 12.54 23.19 -15.25
N ALA A 122 13.81 22.82 -15.44
CA ALA A 122 14.51 21.99 -14.45
C ALA A 122 14.68 22.77 -13.14
N LEU A 123 14.56 22.05 -12.03
CA LEU A 123 15.04 22.54 -10.75
C LEU A 123 16.57 22.65 -10.87
N GLY A 124 17.15 23.84 -10.60
CA GLY A 124 18.60 24.00 -10.61
C GLY A 124 19.27 23.09 -9.55
N ASP A 125 20.59 23.01 -9.61
CA ASP A 125 21.40 22.23 -8.66
C ASP A 125 21.21 22.67 -7.19
N ASP A 126 20.79 23.91 -6.99
CA ASP A 126 20.37 24.46 -5.71
C ASP A 126 18.82 24.57 -5.66
N ALA A 127 18.19 23.63 -4.96
CA ALA A 127 16.72 23.60 -4.78
C ALA A 127 16.17 24.82 -3.99
N SER A 128 17.04 25.64 -3.42
CA SER A 128 16.69 26.90 -2.72
C SER A 128 16.76 28.12 -3.64
N ALA A 129 17.36 28.00 -4.84
CA ALA A 129 17.45 29.09 -5.79
C ALA A 129 16.06 29.44 -6.37
N GLU A 130 15.78 30.71 -6.49
CA GLU A 130 14.58 31.21 -7.16
C GLU A 130 14.68 30.89 -8.66
N VAL A 131 13.73 30.10 -9.15
CA VAL A 131 13.66 29.74 -10.57
C VAL A 131 12.82 30.80 -11.29
N THR A 132 13.43 31.50 -12.22
CA THR A 132 12.73 32.44 -13.11
C THR A 132 12.52 31.76 -14.47
N PRO A 133 11.28 31.37 -14.81
CA PRO A 133 11.02 30.72 -16.09
C PRO A 133 11.08 31.70 -17.24
N PRO A 134 11.40 31.26 -18.46
CA PRO A 134 11.30 32.05 -19.67
C PRO A 134 9.91 32.68 -19.83
N ALA A 135 9.92 33.97 -20.18
CA ALA A 135 8.69 34.72 -20.37
C ALA A 135 7.86 34.19 -21.54
N PRO A 136 6.53 34.25 -21.48
CA PRO A 136 5.65 33.89 -22.60
C PRO A 136 5.78 34.96 -23.72
N PRO A 137 5.32 34.62 -24.94
CA PRO A 137 5.22 35.61 -26.02
C PRO A 137 4.39 36.82 -25.60
N ALA A 138 4.82 38.01 -26.05
CA ALA A 138 4.13 39.26 -25.74
C ALA A 138 3.04 39.55 -26.77
N GLY A 139 1.99 40.27 -26.35
CA GLY A 139 0.91 40.72 -27.24
C GLY A 139 -0.12 39.60 -27.50
N THR A 140 -0.75 39.68 -28.67
CA THR A 140 -1.75 38.68 -29.07
C THR A 140 -1.07 37.40 -29.56
N VAL A 141 -1.50 36.27 -29.06
CA VAL A 141 -0.97 34.95 -29.34
C VAL A 141 -2.09 34.06 -29.88
N HIS A 142 -1.82 33.38 -30.97
CA HIS A 142 -2.64 32.24 -31.43
C HIS A 142 -2.12 30.98 -30.76
N LEU A 143 -2.89 30.45 -29.83
CA LEU A 143 -2.51 29.31 -29.00
C LEU A 143 -3.21 28.05 -29.51
N VAL A 144 -2.43 27.02 -29.83
CA VAL A 144 -2.93 25.65 -29.92
C VAL A 144 -2.60 24.93 -28.61
N ALA A 145 -3.62 24.41 -27.95
CA ALA A 145 -3.43 23.75 -26.64
C ALA A 145 -4.30 22.51 -26.52
N ARG A 146 -3.95 21.60 -25.62
CA ARG A 146 -4.74 20.43 -25.28
C ARG A 146 -5.49 20.63 -23.98
N LEU A 147 -6.77 20.29 -23.98
CA LEU A 147 -7.61 20.28 -22.79
C LEU A 147 -7.09 19.26 -21.76
N ARG A 148 -7.08 19.64 -20.49
CA ARG A 148 -6.66 18.78 -19.40
C ARG A 148 -7.71 18.74 -18.29
N MET A 149 -7.96 17.57 -17.74
CA MET A 149 -8.78 17.47 -16.54
C MET A 149 -8.14 18.27 -15.41
N PRO A 150 -8.92 19.08 -14.65
CA PRO A 150 -8.41 19.74 -13.46
C PRO A 150 -8.03 18.71 -12.40
N GLU A 151 -6.99 19.01 -11.65
CA GLU A 151 -6.61 18.20 -10.50
C GLU A 151 -7.42 18.58 -9.27
N GLN A 152 -7.50 17.68 -8.29
CA GLN A 152 -8.09 18.02 -7.02
C GLN A 152 -7.24 19.08 -6.28
N PRO A 153 -7.87 20.08 -5.64
CA PRO A 153 -7.14 21.04 -4.83
C PRO A 153 -6.25 20.34 -3.81
N SER A 154 -5.04 20.86 -3.62
CA SER A 154 -4.10 20.33 -2.64
C SER A 154 -4.21 21.07 -1.31
N ASP A 155 -4.30 20.33 -0.20
CA ASP A 155 -4.23 20.89 1.15
C ASP A 155 -2.79 21.21 1.60
N ARG A 156 -1.77 20.86 0.78
CA ARG A 156 -0.38 21.12 1.10
C ARG A 156 -0.04 22.59 0.85
N SER A 157 0.62 23.23 1.79
CA SER A 157 1.14 24.58 1.61
C SER A 157 2.21 24.64 0.52
N ALA A 158 2.28 25.75 -0.16
CA ALA A 158 3.34 26.07 -1.12
C ALA A 158 3.87 27.49 -0.85
N PRO A 159 5.13 27.80 -1.24
CA PRO A 159 5.64 29.16 -1.24
C PRO A 159 4.80 30.09 -2.12
N ALA A 160 4.93 31.42 -1.93
CA ALA A 160 4.25 32.40 -2.77
C ALA A 160 4.58 32.18 -4.26
N GLY A 161 3.60 32.31 -5.15
CA GLY A 161 3.74 32.06 -6.56
C GLY A 161 3.90 30.59 -6.96
N GLN A 162 3.64 29.65 -6.04
CA GLN A 162 3.75 28.22 -6.32
C GLN A 162 2.48 27.48 -5.90
N VAL A 163 2.21 26.33 -6.54
CA VAL A 163 1.11 25.41 -6.24
C VAL A 163 1.59 23.95 -6.20
N GLN A 164 0.77 23.08 -5.61
CA GLN A 164 1.02 21.63 -5.52
C GLN A 164 0.14 20.81 -6.49
N SER A 165 -0.87 21.43 -7.08
CA SER A 165 -1.79 20.80 -8.05
C SER A 165 -2.24 21.82 -9.10
N ILE A 166 -2.63 21.33 -10.28
CA ILE A 166 -3.20 22.15 -11.34
C ILE A 166 -4.72 22.27 -11.13
N ASP A 167 -5.07 22.95 -10.04
CA ASP A 167 -6.42 23.43 -9.78
C ASP A 167 -6.49 24.91 -10.15
N VAL A 168 -7.41 25.27 -11.04
CA VAL A 168 -7.50 26.64 -11.59
C VAL A 168 -7.70 27.68 -10.48
N GLY A 169 -8.53 27.38 -9.48
CA GLY A 169 -8.76 28.28 -8.36
C GLY A 169 -7.49 28.51 -7.53
N GLN A 170 -6.73 27.44 -7.24
CA GLN A 170 -5.48 27.56 -6.50
C GLN A 170 -4.39 28.28 -7.31
N VAL A 171 -4.33 28.05 -8.63
CA VAL A 171 -3.38 28.75 -9.51
C VAL A 171 -3.65 30.25 -9.53
N LEU A 172 -4.92 30.67 -9.73
CA LEU A 172 -5.29 32.07 -9.73
C LEU A 172 -5.10 32.72 -8.35
N ALA A 173 -5.39 31.98 -7.28
CA ALA A 173 -5.13 32.46 -5.92
C ALA A 173 -3.62 32.65 -5.65
N ALA A 174 -2.77 31.75 -6.14
CA ALA A 174 -1.31 31.84 -6.00
C ALA A 174 -0.70 32.99 -6.83
N ALA A 175 -1.32 33.37 -7.95
CA ALA A 175 -0.97 34.56 -8.74
C ALA A 175 -1.27 35.89 -8.00
N GLY A 176 -2.13 35.83 -7.00
CA GLY A 176 -2.42 36.97 -6.12
C GLY A 176 -2.98 38.19 -6.86
N ALA A 177 -2.42 39.37 -6.59
CA ALA A 177 -2.88 40.64 -7.20
C ALA A 177 -2.62 40.71 -8.72
N ALA A 178 -1.78 39.84 -9.27
CA ALA A 178 -1.51 39.80 -10.71
C ALA A 178 -2.53 38.93 -11.48
N ALA A 179 -3.37 38.17 -10.77
CA ALA A 179 -4.39 37.34 -11.41
C ALA A 179 -5.37 38.19 -12.21
N PRO A 180 -5.73 37.80 -13.44
CA PRO A 180 -6.76 38.47 -14.22
C PRO A 180 -8.12 38.32 -13.54
N SER A 181 -8.97 39.34 -13.66
CA SER A 181 -10.28 39.43 -12.99
C SER A 181 -11.45 38.87 -13.79
N GLY A 182 -11.21 38.35 -15.02
CA GLY A 182 -12.25 37.71 -15.85
C GLY A 182 -12.75 36.39 -15.31
N PRO A 183 -13.94 35.92 -15.74
CA PRO A 183 -14.37 34.56 -15.44
C PRO A 183 -13.36 33.55 -16.00
N ALA A 184 -13.13 32.44 -15.27
CA ALA A 184 -12.14 31.46 -15.66
C ALA A 184 -12.78 30.10 -15.99
N TYR A 185 -12.24 29.45 -17.02
CA TYR A 185 -12.57 28.05 -17.27
C TYR A 185 -12.14 27.17 -16.10
N GLY A 186 -12.98 26.20 -15.73
CA GLY A 186 -12.71 25.30 -14.60
C GLY A 186 -11.64 24.21 -14.87
N PHE A 187 -10.96 24.27 -16.03
CA PHE A 187 -9.95 23.32 -16.45
C PHE A 187 -8.70 24.01 -17.04
N PRO A 188 -7.52 23.45 -16.88
CA PRO A 188 -6.30 23.93 -17.50
C PRO A 188 -6.13 23.38 -18.92
N VAL A 189 -5.21 24.00 -19.67
CA VAL A 189 -4.74 23.46 -20.96
C VAL A 189 -3.23 23.31 -20.96
N THR A 190 -2.70 22.42 -21.80
CA THR A 190 -1.28 22.27 -22.05
C THR A 190 -0.93 22.79 -23.43
N VAL A 191 0.09 23.63 -23.53
CA VAL A 191 0.51 24.21 -24.81
C VAL A 191 0.95 23.12 -25.80
N VAL A 192 0.60 23.31 -27.05
CA VAL A 192 1.11 22.56 -28.21
C VAL A 192 1.94 23.49 -29.09
N GLU A 193 1.41 24.68 -29.39
CA GLU A 193 2.03 25.65 -30.27
C GLU A 193 1.61 27.07 -29.86
N GLU A 194 2.55 28.01 -29.93
CA GLU A 194 2.35 29.44 -29.66
C GLU A 194 2.80 30.22 -30.92
N ASP A 195 1.92 31.06 -31.44
CA ASP A 195 2.24 31.98 -32.54
C ASP A 195 1.91 33.44 -32.14
N PRO A 196 2.92 34.32 -31.96
CA PRO A 196 4.35 34.10 -32.18
C PRO A 196 4.99 33.14 -31.20
N ALA A 197 6.03 32.41 -31.65
CA ALA A 197 6.79 31.54 -30.80
C ALA A 197 7.51 32.33 -29.68
N PRO A 198 7.71 31.72 -28.50
CA PRO A 198 8.44 32.34 -27.40
C PRO A 198 9.92 32.55 -27.77
N ALA A 199 10.54 33.61 -27.22
CA ALA A 199 11.97 33.88 -27.44
C ALA A 199 12.88 32.76 -26.91
N GLU A 200 12.44 32.10 -25.80
CA GLU A 200 13.11 30.95 -25.20
C GLU A 200 12.07 29.89 -24.92
N ALA A 201 12.31 28.66 -25.39
CA ALA A 201 11.40 27.55 -25.25
C ALA A 201 11.53 26.92 -23.86
N LEU A 202 10.38 26.50 -23.28
CA LEU A 202 10.33 25.64 -22.14
C LEU A 202 10.51 24.18 -22.54
N GLY A 203 10.83 23.31 -21.59
CA GLY A 203 10.80 21.87 -21.79
C GLY A 203 9.38 21.42 -22.14
N THR A 204 9.25 20.61 -23.19
CA THR A 204 7.95 20.06 -23.60
C THR A 204 7.50 18.95 -22.67
N LEU A 205 6.20 18.89 -22.38
CA LEU A 205 5.64 17.81 -21.59
C LEU A 205 5.52 16.53 -22.44
N PRO A 206 5.87 15.35 -21.87
CA PRO A 206 5.78 14.09 -22.59
C PRO A 206 4.32 13.76 -22.91
N ALA A 207 4.13 13.03 -24.02
CA ALA A 207 2.82 12.48 -24.36
C ALA A 207 2.33 11.52 -23.26
N PRO A 208 1.01 11.43 -23.03
CA PRO A 208 0.46 10.49 -22.07
C PRO A 208 0.79 9.06 -22.52
N SER A 209 1.19 8.23 -21.55
CA SER A 209 1.49 6.83 -21.84
C SER A 209 0.25 6.09 -22.33
N THR A 210 0.39 5.31 -23.40
CA THR A 210 -0.63 4.39 -23.92
C THR A 210 -0.30 2.93 -23.60
N ASP A 211 0.61 2.68 -22.67
CA ASP A 211 0.90 1.33 -22.17
C ASP A 211 -0.28 0.82 -21.33
N PRO A 212 -0.91 -0.31 -21.67
CA PRO A 212 -2.00 -0.90 -20.90
C PRO A 212 -1.55 -1.43 -19.54
N GLY A 213 -0.26 -1.65 -19.36
CA GLY A 213 0.30 -2.26 -18.16
C GLY A 213 -0.08 -3.73 -17.98
N PRO A 214 0.37 -4.38 -16.91
CA PRO A 214 0.19 -5.81 -16.71
C PRO A 214 -1.14 -6.20 -16.05
N HIS A 215 -2.12 -5.28 -15.95
CA HIS A 215 -3.35 -5.49 -15.19
C HIS A 215 -4.15 -6.71 -15.63
N LEU A 216 -4.24 -6.96 -16.94
CA LEU A 216 -4.97 -8.09 -17.50
C LEU A 216 -4.33 -9.43 -17.11
N SER A 217 -3.03 -9.56 -17.26
CA SER A 217 -2.30 -10.78 -16.88
C SER A 217 -2.39 -11.07 -15.39
N TYR A 218 -2.30 -10.04 -14.54
CA TYR A 218 -2.53 -10.19 -13.09
C TYR A 218 -3.97 -10.58 -12.75
N ALA A 219 -4.97 -10.10 -13.46
CA ALA A 219 -6.35 -10.52 -13.24
C ALA A 219 -6.51 -12.03 -13.48
N PHE A 220 -5.99 -12.53 -14.61
CA PHE A 220 -5.99 -13.96 -14.91
C PHE A 220 -5.18 -14.77 -13.90
N GLN A 221 -4.02 -14.30 -13.49
CA GLN A 221 -3.19 -14.97 -12.48
C GLN A 221 -3.95 -15.15 -11.16
N TRP A 222 -4.65 -14.13 -10.68
CA TRP A 222 -5.44 -14.22 -9.46
C TRP A 222 -6.59 -15.22 -9.59
N TRP A 223 -7.28 -15.28 -10.74
CA TRP A 223 -8.34 -16.27 -10.95
C TRP A 223 -7.82 -17.69 -11.05
N VAL A 224 -6.64 -17.90 -11.65
CA VAL A 224 -5.96 -19.20 -11.63
C VAL A 224 -5.59 -19.62 -10.21
N PHE A 225 -5.11 -18.69 -9.38
CA PHE A 225 -4.83 -18.99 -7.97
C PHE A 225 -6.12 -19.26 -7.18
N ALA A 226 -7.22 -18.58 -7.46
CA ALA A 226 -8.51 -18.87 -6.85
C ALA A 226 -8.96 -20.30 -7.14
N LEU A 227 -8.91 -20.69 -8.41
CA LEU A 227 -9.31 -22.04 -8.86
C LEU A 227 -8.34 -23.11 -8.34
N GLY A 228 -7.03 -22.89 -8.47
CA GLY A 228 -6.00 -23.83 -8.01
C GLY A 228 -6.03 -24.03 -6.51
N GLY A 229 -6.18 -22.96 -5.73
CA GLY A 229 -6.35 -23.03 -4.29
C GLY A 229 -7.62 -23.78 -3.88
N LEU A 230 -8.75 -23.47 -4.51
CA LEU A 230 -10.02 -24.16 -4.24
C LEU A 230 -9.89 -25.66 -4.52
N LEU A 231 -9.38 -26.04 -5.67
CA LEU A 231 -9.23 -27.45 -6.05
C LEU A 231 -8.19 -28.16 -5.18
N GLY A 232 -7.02 -27.54 -4.98
CA GLY A 232 -5.92 -28.15 -4.23
C GLY A 232 -6.26 -28.40 -2.77
N PHE A 233 -6.77 -27.41 -2.06
CA PHE A 233 -7.15 -27.56 -0.64
C PHE A 233 -8.37 -28.48 -0.48
N SER A 234 -9.33 -28.43 -1.42
CA SER A 234 -10.46 -29.38 -1.40
C SER A 234 -10.02 -30.82 -1.61
N TRP A 235 -9.07 -31.06 -2.52
CA TRP A 235 -8.46 -32.36 -2.72
C TRP A 235 -7.70 -32.85 -1.49
N MET A 236 -6.92 -31.98 -0.85
CA MET A 236 -6.23 -32.30 0.41
C MET A 236 -7.22 -32.65 1.52
N ALA A 237 -8.29 -31.87 1.67
CA ALA A 237 -9.34 -32.12 2.66
C ALA A 237 -10.02 -33.48 2.42
N ARG A 238 -10.33 -33.79 1.15
CA ARG A 238 -10.89 -35.10 0.78
C ARG A 238 -9.93 -36.26 1.09
N ARG A 239 -8.66 -36.08 0.78
CA ARG A 239 -7.63 -37.08 1.06
C ARG A 239 -7.51 -37.37 2.55
N GLU A 240 -7.46 -36.34 3.40
CA GLU A 240 -7.41 -36.47 4.87
C GLU A 240 -8.61 -37.29 5.39
N LEU A 241 -9.83 -37.05 4.87
CA LEU A 241 -11.03 -37.79 5.25
C LEU A 241 -11.02 -39.24 4.77
N LEU A 242 -10.45 -39.53 3.61
CA LEU A 242 -10.34 -40.88 3.07
C LEU A 242 -9.32 -41.71 3.86
N GLU A 243 -8.18 -41.13 4.22
CA GLU A 243 -7.13 -41.76 5.02
C GLU A 243 -7.64 -42.10 6.43
N ASP A 244 -8.40 -41.19 7.07
CA ASP A 244 -9.05 -41.46 8.40
C ASP A 244 -10.05 -42.61 8.32
N ARG A 245 -10.84 -42.70 7.24
CA ARG A 245 -11.78 -43.78 7.02
C ARG A 245 -11.09 -45.13 6.81
N SER A 246 -10.02 -45.16 6.01
CA SER A 246 -9.25 -46.37 5.75
C SER A 246 -8.52 -46.85 7.01
N ALA A 247 -7.97 -45.94 7.80
CA ALA A 247 -7.35 -46.24 9.08
C ALA A 247 -8.38 -46.78 10.09
N ALA A 248 -9.59 -46.23 10.12
CA ALA A 248 -10.68 -46.70 10.95
C ALA A 248 -11.20 -48.10 10.53
N ALA A 249 -11.22 -48.38 9.22
CA ALA A 249 -11.62 -49.68 8.68
C ALA A 249 -10.54 -50.77 8.85
N ALA A 250 -9.26 -50.36 8.84
CA ALA A 250 -8.11 -51.25 9.02
C ALA A 250 -7.80 -51.52 10.52
N ALA A 251 -8.42 -50.81 11.45
CA ALA A 251 -8.29 -51.06 12.87
C ALA A 251 -9.01 -52.41 13.15
N PRO A 252 -8.32 -53.54 13.34
CA PRO A 252 -8.99 -54.78 13.74
C PRO A 252 -9.68 -54.50 15.07
N ASP A 253 -10.84 -55.15 15.24
CA ASP A 253 -11.53 -55.25 16.51
C ASP A 253 -10.51 -55.78 17.55
N LYS A 254 -9.77 -54.85 18.16
CA LYS A 254 -8.82 -55.20 19.21
C LYS A 254 -9.67 -55.59 20.38
N ALA A 255 -9.99 -56.91 20.44
CA ALA A 255 -10.29 -57.52 21.68
C ALA A 255 -9.29 -57.02 22.74
N PRO A 256 -9.73 -56.62 23.92
CA PRO A 256 -8.81 -56.11 24.94
C PRO A 256 -7.66 -57.10 25.06
N PRO A 257 -6.40 -56.66 25.07
CA PRO A 257 -5.25 -57.55 25.12
C PRO A 257 -5.49 -58.46 26.34
N ALA A 258 -5.51 -59.80 26.10
CA ALA A 258 -5.59 -60.79 27.17
C ALA A 258 -4.52 -60.40 28.20
N PRO A 259 -4.90 -60.43 29.52
CA PRO A 259 -3.95 -60.04 30.55
C PRO A 259 -2.68 -60.89 30.34
N ARG A 260 -1.58 -60.20 30.09
CA ARG A 260 -0.29 -60.88 29.97
C ARG A 260 -0.09 -61.76 31.19
N PRO A 261 0.24 -63.05 31.06
CA PRO A 261 0.55 -63.88 32.22
C PRO A 261 1.67 -63.17 32.98
N ARG A 262 1.41 -62.88 34.28
CA ARG A 262 2.44 -62.32 35.16
C ARG A 262 3.67 -63.24 35.02
N ARG A 263 4.72 -62.71 34.46
CA ARG A 263 6.00 -63.40 34.42
C ARG A 263 6.39 -63.68 35.87
N LYS A 264 6.57 -64.95 36.20
CA LYS A 264 7.12 -65.27 37.54
C LYS A 264 8.44 -64.57 37.66
N PRO A 265 8.68 -63.85 38.78
CA PRO A 265 9.92 -63.15 38.96
C PRO A 265 11.09 -64.13 38.79
N GLY A 266 12.09 -63.75 38.07
CA GLY A 266 13.28 -64.55 37.89
C GLY A 266 14.00 -64.71 39.21
N ARG A 267 14.83 -65.77 39.34
CA ARG A 267 15.59 -66.04 40.57
C ARG A 267 16.50 -64.80 40.95
N ASP A 268 16.91 -64.08 39.96
CA ASP A 268 17.71 -62.87 40.13
C ASP A 268 16.86 -61.67 40.69
N GLU A 269 15.62 -61.51 40.19
CA GLU A 269 14.66 -60.51 40.77
C GLU A 269 14.30 -60.79 42.22
N LEU A 270 14.12 -62.06 42.59
CA LEU A 270 13.87 -62.44 43.99
C LEU A 270 15.08 -62.19 44.90
N VAL A 271 16.30 -62.28 44.34
CA VAL A 271 17.52 -61.99 45.12
C VAL A 271 17.72 -60.47 45.25
N GLU A 272 17.35 -59.73 44.21
CA GLU A 272 17.43 -58.26 44.22
C GLU A 272 16.40 -57.64 45.18
N ASP A 273 15.16 -58.14 45.17
CA ASP A 273 14.11 -57.72 46.12
C ASP A 273 14.51 -58.08 47.56
N ALA A 274 15.10 -59.26 47.80
CA ALA A 274 15.58 -59.66 49.15
C ALA A 274 16.79 -58.77 49.60
N LEU A 275 17.65 -58.32 48.70
CA LEU A 275 18.74 -57.42 49.02
C LEU A 275 18.23 -55.99 49.35
N VAL A 276 17.24 -55.51 48.60
CA VAL A 276 16.60 -54.21 48.88
C VAL A 276 15.88 -54.21 50.24
N GLU A 277 15.17 -55.29 50.55
CA GLU A 277 14.47 -55.45 51.83
C GLU A 277 15.51 -55.52 53.00
N ALA A 278 16.60 -56.26 52.80
CA ALA A 278 17.69 -56.31 53.81
C ALA A 278 18.36 -54.97 54.03
N GLN A 279 18.53 -54.18 52.96
CA GLN A 279 19.09 -52.85 53.05
C GLN A 279 18.15 -51.89 53.77
N GLN A 280 16.86 -51.94 53.51
CA GLN A 280 15.84 -51.12 54.22
C GLN A 280 15.79 -51.43 55.70
N ASP A 281 15.88 -52.75 56.07
CA ASP A 281 15.91 -53.19 57.44
C ASP A 281 17.21 -52.72 58.17
N ALA A 282 18.35 -52.66 57.45
CA ALA A 282 19.58 -52.12 57.98
C ALA A 282 19.47 -50.60 58.23
N ASP A 283 18.88 -49.87 57.28
CA ASP A 283 18.69 -48.42 57.40
C ASP A 283 17.74 -48.04 58.53
N VAL A 284 16.68 -48.84 58.75
CA VAL A 284 15.76 -48.65 59.88
C VAL A 284 16.46 -48.91 61.21
N ARG A 285 17.33 -49.92 61.30
CA ARG A 285 18.12 -50.21 62.52
C ARG A 285 19.14 -49.11 62.83
N ASP A 286 19.81 -48.59 61.78
CA ASP A 286 20.77 -47.50 61.90
C ASP A 286 20.07 -46.19 62.30
N ALA A 287 18.87 -45.94 61.82
CA ALA A 287 18.05 -44.79 62.23
C ALA A 287 17.64 -44.92 63.72
N ALA A 288 17.22 -46.14 64.16
CA ALA A 288 16.87 -46.38 65.55
C ALA A 288 18.05 -46.22 66.49
N VAL A 289 19.27 -46.64 66.10
CA VAL A 289 20.49 -46.46 66.88
C VAL A 289 20.88 -44.97 67.01
N ARG A 290 20.72 -44.17 65.92
CA ARG A 290 20.94 -42.74 65.95
C ARG A 290 19.94 -41.98 66.80
N ASP A 291 18.67 -42.40 66.78
CA ASP A 291 17.65 -41.81 67.65
C ASP A 291 17.83 -42.13 69.10
N ALA A 292 18.38 -43.32 69.42
CA ALA A 292 18.79 -43.71 70.78
C ALA A 292 20.04 -42.92 71.28
N ALA A 293 20.99 -42.66 70.37
CA ALA A 293 22.21 -41.85 70.73
C ALA A 293 21.87 -40.37 70.96
N ALA A 294 20.89 -39.84 70.22
CA ALA A 294 20.44 -38.46 70.38
C ALA A 294 19.68 -38.18 71.68
N ARG A 295 19.12 -39.23 72.32
CA ARG A 295 18.42 -39.09 73.59
C ARG A 295 19.38 -39.14 74.82
N THR A 296 20.65 -39.41 74.62
CA THR A 296 21.64 -39.53 75.75
C THR A 296 22.53 -38.26 75.90
N THR A 297 22.37 -37.27 75.03
CA THR A 297 23.04 -35.97 75.19
C THR A 297 21.99 -34.90 75.44
N GLY A 298 21.68 -34.63 76.71
CA GLY A 298 20.85 -33.53 77.18
C GLY A 298 21.65 -32.19 77.23
N PRO A 299 20.96 -31.06 77.43
CA PRO A 299 21.38 -29.76 76.98
C PRO A 299 22.24 -29.00 78.03
N ASP A 300 23.16 -28.18 77.60
CA ASP A 300 23.63 -27.07 78.40
C ASP A 300 23.70 -25.75 77.68
N GLU A 301 23.38 -24.78 78.37
CA GLU A 301 22.99 -23.42 78.34
C GLU A 301 23.67 -22.43 77.37
N ALA A 302 22.90 -21.47 76.92
CA ALA A 302 23.03 -20.01 77.02
C ALA A 302 24.02 -19.26 76.15
N HIS A 303 23.65 -18.38 75.29
CA HIS A 303 23.71 -16.91 75.52
C HIS A 303 23.34 -16.16 74.20
N ASP A 304 22.38 -15.27 74.30
CA ASP A 304 22.07 -14.13 73.39
C ASP A 304 23.12 -13.02 73.74
N PRO A 305 23.34 -11.90 72.97
CA PRO A 305 22.42 -11.17 72.18
C PRO A 305 22.94 -10.39 70.94
N ALA A 306 22.01 -9.72 70.31
CA ALA A 306 22.10 -8.46 69.57
C ALA A 306 22.24 -8.48 68.02
N GLY A 307 21.14 -8.05 67.45
CA GLY A 307 21.11 -7.46 66.11
C GLY A 307 21.72 -6.06 66.06
N PRO A 308 21.46 -5.12 65.21
CA PRO A 308 20.39 -5.07 64.14
C PRO A 308 20.85 -4.44 62.80
N ALA A 309 19.82 -4.21 61.94
CA ALA A 309 19.71 -3.09 60.95
C ALA A 309 20.10 -3.33 59.51
N GLN A 310 19.09 -3.33 58.67
CA GLN A 310 18.67 -2.23 57.74
C GLN A 310 19.60 -1.95 56.55
N ALA A 311 19.06 -2.01 55.35
CA ALA A 311 18.61 -0.94 54.45
C ALA A 311 18.51 -1.47 53.02
N ARG A 312 17.35 -1.46 52.39
CA ARG A 312 16.78 -0.45 51.50
C ARG A 312 17.70 0.09 50.40
N ALA A 313 17.27 -0.09 49.15
CA ALA A 313 17.06 0.95 48.13
C ALA A 313 17.10 0.31 46.76
N THR A 314 15.97 0.21 46.03
CA THR A 314 15.33 1.19 45.10
C THR A 314 16.14 1.61 43.89
N ARG A 315 15.42 1.57 42.80
CA ARG A 315 15.41 2.34 41.54
C ARG A 315 15.97 1.61 40.33
N SER A 316 15.12 1.34 39.41
CA SER A 316 14.50 2.16 38.33
C SER A 316 15.48 2.57 37.23
N ARG A 317 15.29 2.04 36.07
CA ARG A 317 14.85 2.72 34.85
C ARG A 317 14.43 1.70 33.82
#